data_06f4b5e83faf2819e3d641c35029a9f3
#
_entry.id   06f4b5e83faf2819e3d641c35029a9f3
#
_cell.length_a   1.000
_cell.length_b   1.000
_cell.length_c   1.000
_cell.angle_alpha   90.00
_cell.angle_beta   90.00
_cell.angle_gamma   90.00
#
_symmetry.space_group_name_H-M   'P 1'
#
loop_
_entity.id
_entity.type
_entity.pdbx_description
1 polymer ?
#
loop_
_entity_poly.entity_id
_entity_poly.type
_entity_poly.pdbx_seq_one_letter_code
_entity_poly.pdbx_strand_id
1 'polypeptide(L)'
;MKRSQLWSLVAAAGVAVTVACAQAQVPVQNIDPQRHGNLAAAQRLVVQAFERLSDAQSANNDQLGGHAARAKELLRQANEEIKLAAEAANRR
;
A
#
# COMPACT_ATOMS: atom_id res chain seq x y z
N MET A 1 20.64 15.53 35.06
CA MET A 1 19.64 14.59 35.18
C MET A 1 18.40 14.94 34.46
N LYS A 2 17.99 16.14 34.53
CA LYS A 2 16.80 16.48 33.81
C LYS A 2 16.93 16.34 32.33
N ARG A 3 18.06 16.43 31.80
CA ARG A 3 18.18 16.36 30.40
C ARG A 3 17.82 15.03 29.84
N SER A 4 17.97 14.00 30.55
CA SER A 4 17.73 12.71 29.99
C SER A 4 16.29 12.48 29.56
N GLN A 5 15.36 13.17 30.15
CA GLN A 5 14.00 12.96 29.78
C GLN A 5 13.64 13.45 28.42
N LEU A 6 14.29 14.44 27.95
CA LEU A 6 13.93 15.04 26.71
C LEU A 6 14.09 14.13 25.53
N TRP A 7 15.11 13.33 25.56
CA TRP A 7 15.39 12.56 24.39
C TRP A 7 14.40 11.48 24.13
N SER A 8 13.98 10.81 25.17
CA SER A 8 13.07 9.72 24.95
C SER A 8 11.76 10.18 24.34
N LEU A 9 11.34 11.37 24.66
CA LEU A 9 10.10 11.86 24.11
C LEU A 9 10.15 12.00 22.62
N VAL A 10 11.22 12.54 22.16
CA VAL A 10 11.34 12.81 20.75
C VAL A 10 11.32 11.56 19.93
N ALA A 11 12.01 10.58 20.38
CA ALA A 11 12.12 9.35 19.62
C ALA A 11 10.76 8.69 19.43
N ALA A 12 10.00 8.67 20.47
CA ALA A 12 8.72 7.98 20.40
C ALA A 12 7.77 8.60 19.40
N ALA A 13 7.73 9.90 19.40
CA ALA A 13 6.78 10.57 18.54
C ALA A 13 7.02 10.31 17.07
N GLY A 14 8.25 10.35 16.67
CA GLY A 14 8.56 10.20 15.25
C GLY A 14 8.17 8.86 14.69
N VAL A 15 8.39 7.84 15.45
CA VAL A 15 8.12 6.50 14.97
C VAL A 15 6.64 6.26 14.75
N ALA A 16 5.84 6.71 15.66
CA ALA A 16 4.42 6.47 15.60
C ALA A 16 3.79 7.05 14.34
N VAL A 17 4.16 8.25 14.01
CA VAL A 17 3.57 8.92 12.87
C VAL A 17 3.87 8.21 11.58
N THR A 18 5.07 7.76 11.42
CA THR A 18 5.50 7.14 10.18
C THR A 18 4.69 5.91 9.86
N VAL A 19 4.47 5.08 10.83
CA VAL A 19 3.77 3.84 10.61
C VAL A 19 2.33 4.07 10.21
N ALA A 20 1.68 5.01 10.84
CA ALA A 20 0.29 5.25 10.58
C ALA A 20 0.03 5.65 9.14
N CYS A 21 0.87 6.48 8.57
CA CYS A 21 0.66 6.96 7.22
C CYS A 21 0.82 5.89 6.16
N ALA A 22 1.70 4.96 6.39
CA ALA A 22 2.05 4.01 5.34
C ALA A 22 0.97 2.99 5.06
N GLN A 23 -0.01 2.84 5.94
CA GLN A 23 -0.92 1.73 5.83
C GLN A 23 -2.26 2.02 5.19
N ALA A 24 -2.50 3.27 4.88
CA ALA A 24 -3.86 3.64 4.52
C ALA A 24 -4.14 3.72 3.03
N GLN A 25 -3.19 3.45 2.18
CA GLN A 25 -3.37 3.80 0.78
C GLN A 25 -3.82 2.65 -0.08
N VAL A 26 -5.02 2.76 -0.60
CA VAL A 26 -5.55 1.81 -1.57
C VAL A 26 -4.94 2.09 -2.93
N PRO A 27 -4.56 1.08 -3.69
CA PRO A 27 -4.07 1.31 -5.06
C PRO A 27 -5.11 1.98 -5.94
N VAL A 28 -4.65 2.80 -6.86
CA VAL A 28 -5.52 3.58 -7.72
C VAL A 28 -5.69 2.91 -9.07
N GLN A 29 -6.92 2.91 -9.58
CA GLN A 29 -7.19 2.41 -10.93
C GLN A 29 -7.17 3.60 -11.87
N ASN A 30 -6.10 3.73 -12.63
CA ASN A 30 -5.93 4.89 -13.49
C ASN A 30 -5.42 4.56 -14.89
N ILE A 31 -5.69 3.37 -15.37
CA ILE A 31 -5.34 2.97 -16.73
C ILE A 31 -6.60 2.90 -17.56
N ASP A 32 -6.54 3.48 -18.77
CA ASP A 32 -7.66 3.49 -19.68
C ASP A 32 -7.92 2.08 -20.19
N PRO A 33 -9.08 1.49 -19.88
CA PRO A 33 -9.35 0.10 -20.31
C PRO A 33 -9.52 -0.05 -21.80
N GLN A 34 -9.80 1.03 -22.52
CA GLN A 34 -9.94 0.93 -23.95
C GLN A 34 -8.61 0.89 -24.68
N ARG A 35 -7.59 1.47 -24.09
CA ARG A 35 -6.27 1.44 -24.68
C ARG A 35 -5.44 0.28 -24.18
N HIS A 36 -5.60 -0.09 -22.92
CA HIS A 36 -4.78 -1.10 -22.28
C HIS A 36 -5.66 -1.99 -21.42
N GLY A 37 -6.51 -2.79 -22.09
CA GLY A 37 -7.51 -3.57 -21.38
C GLY A 37 -6.94 -4.54 -20.37
N ASN A 38 -5.86 -5.23 -20.73
CA ASN A 38 -5.28 -6.20 -19.81
C ASN A 38 -4.60 -5.53 -18.63
N LEU A 39 -3.95 -4.40 -18.86
CA LEU A 39 -3.31 -3.68 -17.76
C LEU A 39 -4.35 -3.06 -16.83
N ALA A 40 -5.43 -2.53 -17.39
CA ALA A 40 -6.52 -2.02 -16.58
C ALA A 40 -7.16 -3.13 -15.76
N ALA A 41 -7.32 -4.30 -16.36
CA ALA A 41 -7.85 -5.46 -15.63
C ALA A 41 -6.92 -5.87 -14.50
N ALA A 42 -5.62 -5.81 -14.73
CA ALA A 42 -4.66 -6.13 -13.68
C ALA A 42 -4.78 -5.17 -12.51
N GLN A 43 -4.95 -3.87 -12.79
CA GLN A 43 -5.14 -2.92 -11.69
C GLN A 43 -6.41 -3.23 -10.89
N ARG A 44 -7.48 -3.59 -11.59
CA ARG A 44 -8.72 -3.92 -10.89
C ARG A 44 -8.53 -5.11 -9.97
N LEU A 45 -7.80 -6.11 -10.43
CA LEU A 45 -7.53 -7.28 -9.61
C LEU A 45 -6.65 -6.94 -8.41
N VAL A 46 -5.70 -6.04 -8.59
CA VAL A 46 -4.86 -5.58 -7.48
C VAL A 46 -5.72 -4.91 -6.41
N VAL A 47 -6.65 -4.05 -6.83
CA VAL A 47 -7.53 -3.37 -5.89
C VAL A 47 -8.39 -4.39 -5.14
N GLN A 48 -8.93 -5.36 -5.86
CA GLN A 48 -9.76 -6.38 -5.22
C GLN A 48 -8.95 -7.20 -4.22
N ALA A 49 -7.71 -7.55 -4.57
CA ALA A 49 -6.86 -8.29 -3.65
C ALA A 49 -6.55 -7.46 -2.40
N PHE A 50 -6.29 -6.17 -2.60
CA PHE A 50 -6.03 -5.28 -1.48
C PHE A 50 -7.22 -5.26 -0.52
N GLU A 51 -8.42 -5.15 -1.08
CA GLU A 51 -9.63 -5.11 -0.27
C GLU A 51 -9.85 -6.42 0.49
N ARG A 52 -9.57 -7.54 -0.16
CA ARG A 52 -9.70 -8.83 0.52
C ARG A 52 -8.72 -8.96 1.68
N LEU A 53 -7.50 -8.45 1.49
CA LEU A 53 -6.53 -8.48 2.58
C LEU A 53 -6.97 -7.58 3.72
N SER A 54 -7.57 -6.44 3.41
CA SER A 54 -8.11 -5.56 4.45
C SER A 54 -9.22 -6.27 5.23
N ASP A 55 -10.09 -6.99 4.51
CA ASP A 55 -11.16 -7.75 5.16
C ASP A 55 -10.57 -8.85 6.06
N ALA A 56 -9.53 -9.51 5.60
CA ALA A 56 -8.89 -10.55 6.40
C ALA A 56 -8.27 -9.96 7.66
N GLN A 57 -7.67 -8.79 7.56
CA GLN A 57 -7.12 -8.13 8.74
C GLN A 57 -8.22 -7.82 9.76
N SER A 58 -9.36 -7.34 9.29
CA SER A 58 -10.47 -7.05 10.18
C SER A 58 -11.00 -8.33 10.83
N ALA A 59 -11.16 -9.38 10.04
CA ALA A 59 -11.72 -10.62 10.55
C ALA A 59 -10.82 -11.28 11.59
N ASN A 60 -9.52 -11.03 11.53
CA ASN A 60 -8.57 -11.67 12.42
C ASN A 60 -7.95 -10.70 13.42
N ASN A 61 -8.54 -9.51 13.58
CA ASN A 61 -7.99 -8.46 14.44
C ASN A 61 -6.53 -8.17 14.13
N ASP A 62 -6.22 -8.24 12.84
CA ASP A 62 -4.87 -7.99 12.35
C ASP A 62 -3.82 -8.91 12.97
N GLN A 63 -4.23 -10.12 13.31
CA GLN A 63 -3.30 -11.10 13.89
C GLN A 63 -2.79 -12.04 12.82
N LEU A 64 -2.23 -11.47 11.76
CA LEU A 64 -1.72 -12.23 10.64
C LEU A 64 -0.21 -12.10 10.51
N GLY A 65 0.44 -11.80 11.63
CA GLY A 65 1.90 -11.77 11.70
C GLY A 65 2.54 -10.67 10.86
N GLY A 66 1.79 -9.64 10.54
CA GLY A 66 2.31 -8.57 9.70
C GLY A 66 2.35 -8.91 8.23
N HIS A 67 2.01 -10.14 7.86
CA HIS A 67 2.12 -10.57 6.47
C HIS A 67 1.04 -9.99 5.59
N ALA A 68 -0.16 -9.77 6.11
CA ALA A 68 -1.22 -9.14 5.32
C ALA A 68 -0.86 -7.70 5.01
N ALA A 69 -0.32 -6.97 5.97
CA ALA A 69 0.11 -5.59 5.74
C ALA A 69 1.22 -5.55 4.70
N ARG A 70 2.16 -6.49 4.77
CA ARG A 70 3.23 -6.56 3.80
C ARG A 70 2.69 -6.86 2.41
N ALA A 71 1.73 -7.77 2.32
CA ALA A 71 1.13 -8.11 1.04
C ALA A 71 0.41 -6.91 0.44
N LYS A 72 -0.26 -6.11 1.25
CA LYS A 72 -0.92 -4.92 0.76
C LYS A 72 0.09 -3.92 0.20
N GLU A 73 1.22 -3.77 0.86
CA GLU A 73 2.25 -2.88 0.35
C GLU A 73 2.83 -3.38 -0.96
N LEU A 74 3.03 -4.69 -1.09
CA LEU A 74 3.51 -5.24 -2.34
C LEU A 74 2.51 -5.05 -3.47
N LEU A 75 1.22 -5.14 -3.17
CA LEU A 75 0.20 -4.87 -4.17
C LEU A 75 0.24 -3.42 -4.62
N ARG A 76 0.46 -2.51 -3.70
CA ARG A 76 0.58 -1.10 -4.04
C ARG A 76 1.76 -0.88 -4.99
N GLN A 77 2.89 -1.51 -4.70
CA GLN A 77 4.06 -1.39 -5.56
C GLN A 77 3.81 -2.02 -6.93
N ALA A 78 3.16 -3.17 -6.94
CA ALA A 78 2.83 -3.81 -8.21
C ALA A 78 1.93 -2.92 -9.05
N ASN A 79 1.00 -2.22 -8.43
CA ASN A 79 0.11 -1.32 -9.15
C ASN A 79 0.88 -0.19 -9.81
N GLU A 80 1.90 0.34 -9.15
CA GLU A 80 2.74 1.36 -9.76
C GLU A 80 3.47 0.83 -10.97
N GLU A 81 3.96 -0.39 -10.91
CA GLU A 81 4.64 -0.99 -12.04
C GLU A 81 3.68 -1.22 -13.21
N ILE A 82 2.45 -1.60 -12.92
CA ILE A 82 1.45 -1.78 -13.96
C ILE A 82 1.18 -0.45 -14.66
N LYS A 83 1.08 0.61 -13.90
CA LYS A 83 0.89 1.94 -14.47
C LYS A 83 2.08 2.31 -15.36
N LEU A 84 3.29 2.04 -14.91
CA LEU A 84 4.47 2.34 -15.71
C LEU A 84 4.51 1.51 -16.99
N ALA A 85 4.00 0.30 -16.95
CA ALA A 85 3.91 -0.53 -18.15
C ALA A 85 2.99 0.12 -19.16
N ALA A 86 1.85 0.66 -18.71
CA ALA A 86 0.93 1.34 -19.62
C ALA A 86 1.57 2.59 -20.20
N GLU A 87 2.31 3.33 -19.41
CA GLU A 87 2.98 4.53 -19.90
C GLU A 87 4.05 4.18 -20.91
N ALA A 88 4.78 3.10 -20.68
CA ALA A 88 5.80 2.66 -21.63
C ALA A 88 5.16 2.26 -22.95
N ALA A 89 4.02 1.59 -22.90
CA ALA A 89 3.31 1.21 -24.12
C ALA A 89 2.82 2.44 -24.87
N ASN A 90 2.44 3.49 -24.15
CA ASN A 90 1.96 4.71 -24.79
C ASN A 90 3.08 5.46 -25.54
N ARG A 91 4.31 5.19 -25.17
CA ARG A 91 5.43 5.90 -25.82
C ARG A 91 5.88 5.24 -27.12
N ARG A 92 5.27 4.14 -27.52
CA ARG A 92 5.64 3.47 -28.76
C ARG A 92 4.94 3.99 -30.00
#